data_400b3c4fb0b0b0ca819485d248cd785e
#
_entry.id   400b3c4fb0b0b0ca819485d248cd785e
#
_cell.length_a   1.000
_cell.length_b   1.000
_cell.length_c   1.000
_cell.angle_alpha   90.00
_cell.angle_beta   90.00
_cell.angle_gamma   90.00
#
_symmetry.space_group_name_H-M   'P 1'
#
loop_
_entity.id
_entity.type
_entity.pdbx_description
1 polymer ?
#
loop_
_entity_poly.entity_id
_entity_poly.type
_entity_poly.pdbx_seq_one_letter_code
_entity_poly.pdbx_strand_id
1 'polypeptide(L)'
;LALSSSSWDDLELGDYAERYLVDQFSSVKNVGRIRTGGLRDLSVRVWIDPIRLAANNLTIQEVERSLRNENVNLPAGTLEANNIDLTLNLDKSYDEISKLKELPVKKINNYIVRLSDIADIEYGPVSEKTLFKAQMKNSLDLKTVGIGIYAKSGSSTVELSKDIKKKVKQIRKSLPGDLKLEIAFNRATYV
;
A
#
# COMPACT_ATOMS: atom_id res chain seq x y z
N LEU A 1 -16.62 -6.94 -2.56
CA LEU A 1 -15.95 -8.14 -2.09
C LEU A 1 -15.11 -7.81 -0.87
N ALA A 2 -14.73 -8.82 -0.09
CA ALA A 2 -13.80 -8.70 1.02
C ALA A 2 -12.78 -9.84 0.90
N LEU A 3 -11.51 -9.50 0.93
CA LEU A 3 -10.39 -10.41 1.03
C LEU A 3 -9.90 -10.38 2.48
N SER A 4 -9.77 -11.51 3.13
CA SER A 4 -9.34 -11.59 4.53
C SER A 4 -8.35 -12.72 4.76
N SER A 5 -7.52 -12.57 5.79
CA SER A 5 -6.57 -13.58 6.27
C SER A 5 -6.38 -13.47 7.78
N SER A 6 -5.96 -14.57 8.39
CA SER A 6 -5.51 -14.62 9.77
C SER A 6 -3.99 -14.53 9.90
N SER A 7 -3.24 -14.84 8.84
CA SER A 7 -1.78 -14.90 8.85
C SER A 7 -1.11 -13.75 8.11
N TRP A 8 -1.75 -13.20 7.09
CA TRP A 8 -1.21 -12.11 6.28
C TRP A 8 -1.47 -10.76 6.94
N ASP A 9 -0.55 -9.83 6.75
CA ASP A 9 -0.74 -8.46 7.21
C ASP A 9 -1.56 -7.62 6.20
N ASP A 10 -1.92 -6.39 6.59
CA ASP A 10 -2.73 -5.50 5.76
C ASP A 10 -2.01 -5.08 4.46
N LEU A 11 -0.67 -5.02 4.49
CA LEU A 11 0.15 -4.64 3.32
C LEU A 11 0.22 -5.80 2.32
N GLU A 12 0.46 -7.02 2.82
CA GLU A 12 0.49 -8.23 2.00
C GLU A 12 -0.86 -8.50 1.34
N LEU A 13 -1.96 -8.35 2.11
CA LEU A 13 -3.33 -8.48 1.59
C LEU A 13 -3.63 -7.44 0.52
N GLY A 14 -3.20 -6.20 0.76
CA GLY A 14 -3.37 -5.10 -0.17
C GLY A 14 -2.65 -5.36 -1.48
N ASP A 15 -1.39 -5.71 -1.41
CA ASP A 15 -0.55 -6.02 -2.56
C ASP A 15 -1.11 -7.17 -3.40
N TYR A 16 -1.51 -8.24 -2.72
CA TYR A 16 -2.13 -9.38 -3.40
C TYR A 16 -3.44 -8.99 -4.10
N ALA A 17 -4.27 -8.18 -3.42
CA ALA A 17 -5.52 -7.71 -4.01
C ALA A 17 -5.28 -6.88 -5.26
N GLU A 18 -4.32 -5.96 -5.25
CA GLU A 18 -4.01 -5.09 -6.40
C GLU A 18 -3.37 -5.85 -7.56
N ARG A 19 -2.33 -6.62 -7.30
CA ARG A 19 -1.56 -7.28 -8.36
C ARG A 19 -2.30 -8.45 -9.01
N TYR A 20 -3.05 -9.21 -8.21
CA TYR A 20 -3.64 -10.46 -8.72
C TYR A 20 -5.17 -10.39 -8.85
N LEU A 21 -5.88 -9.80 -7.89
CA LEU A 21 -7.33 -9.85 -7.92
C LEU A 21 -7.94 -8.75 -8.80
N VAL A 22 -7.37 -7.55 -8.79
CA VAL A 22 -7.84 -6.44 -9.64
C VAL A 22 -7.76 -6.84 -11.11
N ASP A 23 -6.64 -7.39 -11.56
CA ASP A 23 -6.47 -7.82 -12.95
C ASP A 23 -7.45 -8.93 -13.35
N GLN A 24 -7.63 -9.92 -12.47
CA GLN A 24 -8.57 -11.00 -12.70
C GLN A 24 -10.02 -10.55 -12.79
N PHE A 25 -10.42 -9.55 -12.00
CA PHE A 25 -11.77 -8.99 -12.07
C PHE A 25 -11.94 -7.99 -13.20
N SER A 26 -10.88 -7.28 -13.60
CA SER A 26 -10.90 -6.35 -14.74
C SER A 26 -11.21 -7.06 -16.06
N SER A 27 -10.83 -8.32 -16.18
CA SER A 27 -11.13 -9.16 -17.36
C SER A 27 -12.59 -9.59 -17.46
N VAL A 28 -13.41 -9.37 -16.42
CA VAL A 28 -14.82 -9.77 -16.43
C VAL A 28 -15.64 -8.76 -17.25
N LYS A 29 -16.52 -9.28 -18.12
CA LYS A 29 -17.39 -8.47 -18.97
C LYS A 29 -18.25 -7.51 -18.11
N ASN A 30 -18.47 -6.31 -18.62
CA ASN A 30 -19.27 -5.26 -17.99
C ASN A 30 -18.68 -4.65 -16.70
N VAL A 31 -17.46 -4.98 -16.31
CA VAL A 31 -16.73 -4.26 -15.28
C VAL A 31 -16.29 -2.91 -15.84
N GLY A 32 -16.66 -1.83 -15.18
CA GLY A 32 -16.31 -0.47 -15.55
C GLY A 32 -15.18 0.11 -14.73
N ARG A 33 -15.16 -0.20 -13.43
CA ARG A 33 -14.12 0.27 -12.50
C ARG A 33 -14.00 -0.68 -11.31
N ILE A 34 -12.78 -0.87 -10.85
CA ILE A 34 -12.49 -1.54 -9.59
C ILE A 34 -11.86 -0.52 -8.65
N ARG A 35 -12.22 -0.58 -7.38
CA ARG A 35 -11.60 0.19 -6.30
C ARG A 35 -11.26 -0.76 -5.16
N THR A 36 -10.07 -0.69 -4.73
CA THR A 36 -9.61 -1.34 -3.52
C THR A 36 -9.79 -0.37 -2.34
N GLY A 37 -10.19 -0.89 -1.20
CA GLY A 37 -10.43 -0.11 0.01
C GLY A 37 -9.78 -0.79 1.20
N GLY A 38 -9.21 0.00 2.10
CA GLY A 38 -8.43 -0.52 3.22
C GLY A 38 -7.01 -0.88 2.83
N LEU A 39 -6.61 -0.54 1.61
CA LEU A 39 -5.22 -0.65 1.19
C LEU A 39 -4.39 0.34 1.99
N ARG A 40 -3.28 -0.18 2.46
CA ARG A 40 -2.17 0.63 2.91
C ARG A 40 -1.08 0.47 1.87
N ASP A 41 -0.92 1.47 1.01
CA ASP A 41 0.18 1.46 0.06
C ASP A 41 1.49 1.35 0.83
N LEU A 42 2.34 0.43 0.40
CA LEU A 42 3.66 0.26 1.00
C LEU A 42 4.52 1.46 0.63
N SER A 43 5.12 2.08 1.62
CA SER A 43 6.09 3.16 1.43
C SER A 43 7.34 2.92 2.26
N VAL A 44 8.42 3.62 1.92
CA VAL A 44 9.56 3.72 2.82
C VAL A 44 9.33 4.91 3.74
N ARG A 45 9.38 4.67 5.03
CA ARG A 45 9.33 5.70 6.06
C ARG A 45 10.74 6.03 6.51
N VAL A 46 11.03 7.32 6.54
CA VAL A 46 12.29 7.86 7.03
C VAL A 46 12.00 8.67 8.28
N TRP A 47 12.29 8.08 9.43
CA TRP A 47 12.12 8.72 10.73
C TRP A 47 13.39 9.49 11.08
N ILE A 48 13.36 10.80 10.89
CA ILE A 48 14.50 11.67 11.20
C ILE A 48 14.58 11.89 12.69
N ASP A 49 15.73 11.55 13.28
CA ASP A 49 16.03 11.83 14.70
C ASP A 49 16.55 13.26 14.85
N PRO A 50 15.82 14.15 15.54
CA PRO A 50 16.22 15.55 15.70
C PRO A 50 17.55 15.71 16.43
N ILE A 51 17.90 14.79 17.34
CA ILE A 51 19.14 14.84 18.12
C ILE A 51 20.32 14.49 17.21
N ARG A 52 20.21 13.39 16.44
CA ARG A 52 21.23 12.99 15.46
C ARG A 52 21.40 14.05 14.37
N LEU A 53 20.29 14.67 13.94
CA LEU A 53 20.31 15.74 12.95
C LEU A 53 21.11 16.95 13.46
N ALA A 54 20.80 17.42 14.67
CA ALA A 54 21.48 18.55 15.29
C ALA A 54 22.96 18.24 15.57
N ALA A 55 23.29 17.04 16.04
CA ALA A 55 24.66 16.60 16.27
C ALA A 55 25.55 16.65 15.01
N ASN A 56 24.94 16.45 13.84
CA ASN A 56 25.61 16.52 12.53
C ASN A 56 25.51 17.93 11.88
N ASN A 57 25.01 18.95 12.60
CA ASN A 57 24.79 20.29 12.06
C ASN A 57 24.02 20.28 10.73
N LEU A 58 22.93 19.50 10.68
CA LEU A 58 22.05 19.35 9.54
C LEU A 58 20.68 19.95 9.84
N THR A 59 20.04 20.44 8.78
CA THR A 59 18.64 20.87 8.79
C THR A 59 17.76 19.88 8.02
N ILE A 60 16.46 19.85 8.33
CA ILE A 60 15.49 19.02 7.59
C ILE A 60 15.50 19.37 6.10
N GLN A 61 15.65 20.66 5.75
CA GLN A 61 15.70 21.14 4.37
C GLN A 61 16.92 20.60 3.60
N GLU A 62 18.05 20.40 4.26
CA GLU A 62 19.24 19.80 3.64
C GLU A 62 18.99 18.31 3.36
N VAL A 63 18.36 17.59 4.28
CA VAL A 63 17.97 16.18 4.09
C VAL A 63 16.97 16.06 2.95
N GLU A 64 15.92 16.89 2.94
CA GLU A 64 14.93 16.92 1.88
C GLU A 64 15.57 17.18 0.51
N ARG A 65 16.47 18.16 0.44
CA ARG A 65 17.18 18.48 -0.81
C ARG A 65 18.03 17.32 -1.30
N SER A 66 18.74 16.64 -0.41
CA SER A 66 19.53 15.46 -0.77
C SER A 66 18.64 14.33 -1.30
N LEU A 67 17.55 14.04 -0.63
CA LEU A 67 16.56 13.06 -1.09
C LEU A 67 15.95 13.41 -2.43
N ARG A 68 15.67 14.68 -2.70
CA ARG A 68 15.16 15.15 -4.01
C ARG A 68 16.20 15.10 -5.11
N ASN A 69 17.45 15.41 -4.81
CA ASN A 69 18.53 15.44 -5.81
C ASN A 69 18.99 14.05 -6.24
N GLU A 70 19.01 13.12 -5.31
CA GLU A 70 19.30 11.71 -5.59
C GLU A 70 18.11 10.97 -6.21
N ASN A 71 16.93 11.60 -6.19
CA ASN A 71 15.69 11.05 -6.72
C ASN A 71 15.63 11.11 -8.26
N VAL A 72 16.59 10.51 -8.90
CA VAL A 72 16.54 10.19 -10.33
C VAL A 72 15.83 8.86 -10.52
N ASN A 73 14.56 8.74 -10.24
CA ASN A 73 13.69 7.55 -10.36
C ASN A 73 13.39 6.74 -9.08
N LEU A 74 13.22 7.40 -7.94
CA LEU A 74 12.50 6.76 -6.85
C LEU A 74 11.09 7.35 -6.79
N PRO A 75 10.07 6.65 -7.25
CA PRO A 75 8.72 7.00 -6.86
C PRO A 75 8.46 6.45 -5.46
N ALA A 76 8.22 7.33 -4.55
CA ALA A 76 7.40 7.25 -3.39
C ALA A 76 7.91 6.83 -2.02
N GLY A 77 7.65 7.63 -1.12
CA GLY A 77 7.70 7.53 0.32
C GLY A 77 7.15 8.79 0.96
N THR A 78 6.97 8.79 2.26
CA THR A 78 6.54 9.97 3.01
C THR A 78 7.62 10.37 4.01
N LEU A 79 8.01 11.63 4.00
CA LEU A 79 8.82 12.25 5.05
C LEU A 79 7.88 12.79 6.12
N GLU A 80 7.92 12.20 7.29
CA GLU A 80 7.22 12.73 8.47
C GLU A 80 8.22 13.42 9.38
N ALA A 81 8.18 14.74 9.38
CA ALA A 81 8.71 15.56 10.47
C ALA A 81 7.54 16.36 11.03
N ASN A 82 7.48 16.61 12.31
CA ASN A 82 6.35 17.14 13.11
C ASN A 82 5.29 18.04 12.43
N ASN A 83 5.46 18.45 11.13
CA ASN A 83 4.49 19.25 10.37
C ASN A 83 4.62 19.16 8.85
N ILE A 84 5.40 18.22 8.26
CA ILE A 84 5.60 18.11 6.81
C ILE A 84 5.49 16.65 6.39
N ASP A 85 4.47 16.32 5.59
CA ASP A 85 4.29 15.02 4.96
C ASP A 85 4.68 15.11 3.47
N LEU A 86 5.75 14.44 3.07
CA LEU A 86 6.16 14.31 1.67
C LEU A 86 5.97 12.86 1.22
N THR A 87 5.17 12.64 0.21
CA THR A 87 4.88 11.31 -0.33
C THR A 87 5.75 10.97 -1.52
N LEU A 88 6.47 9.87 -1.44
CA LEU A 88 7.31 9.30 -2.47
C LEU A 88 6.77 7.90 -2.89
N ASN A 89 6.58 7.41 -4.16
CA ASN A 89 6.01 6.13 -4.64
C ASN A 89 7.08 5.08 -5.05
N LEU A 90 7.07 3.87 -4.60
CA LEU A 90 8.09 2.85 -4.78
C LEU A 90 7.59 1.63 -5.56
N ASP A 91 8.40 1.21 -6.53
CA ASP A 91 8.37 -0.17 -7.02
C ASP A 91 9.22 -1.06 -6.09
N LYS A 92 8.64 -2.18 -5.65
CA LYS A 92 9.16 -2.99 -4.54
C LYS A 92 10.48 -3.68 -4.90
N SER A 93 11.59 -3.24 -4.32
CA SER A 93 12.83 -3.99 -4.25
C SER A 93 13.45 -3.86 -2.86
N TYR A 94 13.80 -4.98 -2.23
CA TYR A 94 14.50 -5.01 -0.94
C TYR A 94 15.85 -4.28 -0.96
N ASP A 95 16.44 -4.11 -2.15
CA ASP A 95 17.68 -3.36 -2.35
C ASP A 95 17.55 -1.84 -2.10
N GLU A 96 16.35 -1.31 -2.12
CA GLU A 96 16.12 0.14 -2.08
C GLU A 96 16.30 0.74 -0.68
N ILE A 97 15.90 0.04 0.39
CA ILE A 97 16.19 0.51 1.76
C ILE A 97 17.69 0.55 2.02
N SER A 98 18.44 -0.45 1.57
CA SER A 98 19.89 -0.49 1.75
C SER A 98 20.56 0.68 1.02
N LYS A 99 20.13 0.98 -0.19
CA LYS A 99 20.60 2.15 -0.96
C LYS A 99 20.23 3.46 -0.27
N LEU A 100 19.00 3.57 0.22
CA LEU A 100 18.56 4.75 0.96
C LEU A 100 19.35 4.97 2.26
N LYS A 101 19.68 3.91 2.99
CA LYS A 101 20.53 4.00 4.20
C LYS A 101 21.89 4.57 3.89
N GLU A 102 22.46 4.23 2.74
CA GLU A 102 23.78 4.70 2.31
C GLU A 102 23.76 6.06 1.63
N LEU A 103 22.60 6.68 1.44
CA LEU A 103 22.45 7.96 0.78
C LEU A 103 23.30 9.03 1.45
N PRO A 104 24.22 9.71 0.74
CA PRO A 104 25.01 10.80 1.30
C PRO A 104 24.16 12.05 1.44
N VAL A 105 23.94 12.52 2.65
CA VAL A 105 23.18 13.74 2.94
C VAL A 105 24.08 14.97 2.91
N LYS A 106 25.24 14.87 3.52
CA LYS A 106 26.22 15.98 3.58
C LYS A 106 27.63 15.48 3.74
N LYS A 107 28.57 16.19 3.15
CA LYS A 107 29.99 16.00 3.38
C LYS A 107 30.50 17.07 4.32
N ILE A 108 31.01 16.66 5.49
CA ILE A 108 31.60 17.56 6.50
C ILE A 108 33.09 17.22 6.59
N ASN A 109 33.95 18.14 6.14
CA ASN A 109 35.41 17.92 6.04
C ASN A 109 35.70 16.63 5.20
N ASN A 110 36.18 15.57 5.86
CA ASN A 110 36.50 14.30 5.20
C ASN A 110 35.50 13.17 5.58
N TYR A 111 34.40 13.47 6.26
CA TYR A 111 33.36 12.55 6.68
C TYR A 111 32.07 12.77 5.87
N ILE A 112 31.47 11.70 5.40
CA ILE A 112 30.19 11.73 4.70
C ILE A 112 29.10 11.30 5.69
N VAL A 113 28.18 12.19 6.03
CA VAL A 113 26.99 11.89 6.80
C VAL A 113 25.98 11.22 5.88
N ARG A 114 25.58 10.01 6.20
CA ARG A 114 24.59 9.23 5.47
C ARG A 114 23.21 9.35 6.11
N LEU A 115 22.19 8.99 5.37
CA LEU A 115 20.82 9.04 5.87
C LEU A 115 20.62 8.13 7.09
N SER A 116 21.29 6.97 7.12
CA SER A 116 21.29 6.06 8.29
C SER A 116 21.88 6.65 9.56
N ASP A 117 22.74 7.67 9.44
CA ASP A 117 23.37 8.31 10.61
C ASP A 117 22.40 9.23 11.34
N ILE A 118 21.37 9.72 10.65
CA ILE A 118 20.42 10.73 11.13
C ILE A 118 18.97 10.29 11.15
N ALA A 119 18.66 9.12 10.58
CA ALA A 119 17.29 8.62 10.45
C ALA A 119 17.23 7.11 10.56
N ASP A 120 16.08 6.62 11.04
CA ASP A 120 15.71 5.23 10.96
C ASP A 120 14.81 5.02 9.74
N ILE A 121 15.08 3.96 8.96
CA ILE A 121 14.43 3.72 7.67
C ILE A 121 13.78 2.34 7.69
N GLU A 122 12.47 2.32 7.44
CA GLU A 122 11.66 1.11 7.46
C GLU A 122 10.58 1.09 6.36
N TYR A 123 10.07 -0.08 6.03
CA TYR A 123 8.84 -0.19 5.26
C TYR A 123 7.64 0.04 6.16
N GLY A 124 6.69 0.81 5.70
CA GLY A 124 5.47 1.06 6.41
C GLY A 124 4.33 1.52 5.49
N PRO A 125 3.12 1.66 6.01
CA PRO A 125 2.00 2.17 5.22
C PRO A 125 2.17 3.68 4.94
N VAL A 126 1.77 4.13 3.75
CA VAL A 126 1.74 5.57 3.38
C VAL A 126 0.93 6.38 4.39
N SER A 127 -0.16 5.81 4.91
CA SER A 127 -1.00 6.46 5.91
C SER A 127 -1.53 5.45 6.92
N GLU A 128 -1.38 5.75 8.20
CA GLU A 128 -2.00 4.99 9.28
C GLU A 128 -3.49 5.31 9.47
N LYS A 129 -3.96 6.38 8.83
CA LYS A 129 -5.33 6.88 9.01
C LYS A 129 -6.36 6.10 8.21
N THR A 130 -5.94 5.27 7.26
CA THR A 130 -6.86 4.47 6.44
C THR A 130 -7.06 3.10 7.06
N LEU A 131 -8.21 2.87 7.67
CA LEU A 131 -8.60 1.59 8.23
C LEU A 131 -9.91 1.12 7.59
N PHE A 132 -9.87 -0.03 6.93
CA PHE A 132 -11.09 -0.71 6.47
C PHE A 132 -11.42 -1.85 7.46
N LYS A 133 -12.56 -1.78 8.09
CA LYS A 133 -13.08 -2.85 8.93
C LYS A 133 -14.35 -3.42 8.29
N ALA A 134 -14.31 -4.67 7.86
CA ALA A 134 -15.49 -5.40 7.46
C ALA A 134 -15.83 -6.42 8.58
N GLN A 135 -16.97 -6.23 9.23
CA GLN A 135 -17.47 -7.20 10.18
C GLN A 135 -18.17 -8.32 9.42
N MET A 136 -17.54 -9.47 9.33
CA MET A 136 -18.15 -10.69 8.81
C MET A 136 -18.69 -11.55 9.94
N LYS A 137 -19.73 -12.32 9.65
CA LYS A 137 -20.57 -13.05 10.64
C LYS A 137 -19.83 -13.93 11.63
N ASN A 138 -18.53 -14.25 11.41
CA ASN A 138 -17.75 -15.17 12.26
C ASN A 138 -16.26 -14.78 12.42
N SER A 139 -15.88 -13.52 12.23
CA SER A 139 -14.45 -13.15 12.30
C SER A 139 -14.29 -11.75 12.88
N LEU A 140 -14.08 -11.69 14.20
CA LEU A 140 -13.84 -10.43 14.93
C LEU A 140 -12.43 -9.85 14.73
N ASP A 141 -11.44 -10.66 14.30
CA ASP A 141 -10.01 -10.28 14.27
C ASP A 141 -9.30 -10.51 12.93
N LEU A 142 -10.02 -10.73 11.82
CA LEU A 142 -9.38 -10.91 10.53
C LEU A 142 -9.04 -9.56 9.90
N LYS A 143 -7.79 -9.41 9.49
CA LYS A 143 -7.38 -8.33 8.61
C LYS A 143 -8.12 -8.46 7.28
N THR A 144 -8.63 -7.35 6.77
CA THR A 144 -9.56 -7.38 5.64
C THR A 144 -9.32 -6.22 4.68
N VAL A 145 -9.25 -6.54 3.41
CA VAL A 145 -9.19 -5.58 2.29
C VAL A 145 -10.48 -5.64 1.49
N GLY A 146 -11.08 -4.48 1.23
CA GLY A 146 -12.28 -4.34 0.42
C GLY A 146 -11.97 -4.24 -1.07
N ILE A 147 -12.74 -4.92 -1.93
CA ILE A 147 -12.66 -4.77 -3.38
C ILE A 147 -14.04 -4.39 -3.90
N GLY A 148 -14.18 -3.12 -4.28
CA GLY A 148 -15.39 -2.58 -4.88
C GLY A 148 -15.36 -2.74 -6.40
N ILE A 149 -16.34 -3.47 -6.96
CA ILE A 149 -16.47 -3.67 -8.41
C ILE A 149 -17.71 -2.92 -8.88
N TYR A 150 -17.52 -2.03 -9.84
CA TYR A 150 -18.56 -1.17 -10.38
C TYR A 150 -18.86 -1.54 -11.83
N ALA A 151 -20.12 -1.60 -12.16
CA ALA A 151 -20.58 -1.85 -13.52
C ALA A 151 -20.18 -0.72 -14.48
N LYS A 152 -19.92 -1.08 -15.74
CA LYS A 152 -19.79 -0.08 -16.81
C LYS A 152 -21.13 0.65 -17.01
N SER A 153 -21.06 1.94 -17.32
CA SER A 153 -22.26 2.72 -17.61
C SER A 153 -23.12 2.06 -18.69
N GLY A 154 -24.44 1.96 -18.44
CA GLY A 154 -25.38 1.32 -19.35
C GLY A 154 -25.39 -0.21 -19.34
N SER A 155 -24.57 -0.88 -18.54
CA SER A 155 -24.57 -2.34 -18.44
C SER A 155 -25.46 -2.86 -17.31
N SER A 156 -25.94 -4.11 -17.43
CA SER A 156 -26.77 -4.77 -16.42
C SER A 156 -25.96 -5.13 -15.17
N THR A 157 -26.32 -4.55 -14.02
CA THR A 157 -25.72 -4.90 -12.73
C THR A 157 -26.02 -6.33 -12.31
N VAL A 158 -27.16 -6.88 -12.75
CA VAL A 158 -27.55 -8.26 -12.44
C VAL A 158 -26.66 -9.26 -13.18
N GLU A 159 -26.39 -9.02 -14.47
CA GLU A 159 -25.46 -9.86 -15.25
C GLU A 159 -24.04 -9.78 -14.68
N LEU A 160 -23.56 -8.56 -14.41
CA LEU A 160 -22.26 -8.37 -13.77
C LEU A 160 -22.17 -9.15 -12.46
N SER A 161 -23.20 -9.07 -11.60
CA SER A 161 -23.22 -9.81 -10.35
C SER A 161 -23.12 -11.33 -10.55
N LYS A 162 -23.78 -11.89 -11.57
CA LYS A 162 -23.69 -13.32 -11.89
C LYS A 162 -22.27 -13.70 -12.32
N ASP A 163 -21.67 -12.89 -13.18
CA ASP A 163 -20.32 -13.16 -13.71
C ASP A 163 -19.25 -13.01 -12.62
N ILE A 164 -19.37 -12.01 -11.77
CA ILE A 164 -18.49 -11.84 -10.60
C ILE A 164 -18.64 -13.03 -9.63
N LYS A 165 -19.85 -13.51 -9.37
CA LYS A 165 -20.06 -14.71 -8.54
C LYS A 165 -19.38 -15.94 -9.11
N LYS A 166 -19.43 -16.14 -10.44
CA LYS A 166 -18.70 -17.23 -11.11
C LYS A 166 -17.20 -17.07 -10.96
N LYS A 167 -16.69 -15.86 -11.21
CA LYS A 167 -15.26 -15.55 -11.11
C LYS A 167 -14.74 -15.76 -9.69
N VAL A 168 -15.47 -15.29 -8.67
CA VAL A 168 -15.15 -15.51 -7.25
C VAL A 168 -15.04 -17.00 -6.93
N LYS A 169 -15.96 -17.84 -7.43
CA LYS A 169 -15.87 -19.29 -7.24
C LYS A 169 -14.62 -19.92 -7.87
N GLN A 170 -14.18 -19.39 -9.00
CA GLN A 170 -12.95 -19.85 -9.66
C GLN A 170 -11.72 -19.42 -8.87
N ILE A 171 -11.64 -18.15 -8.49
CA ILE A 171 -10.52 -17.59 -7.74
C ILE A 171 -10.34 -18.28 -6.39
N ARG A 172 -11.43 -18.58 -5.68
CA ARG A 172 -11.38 -19.29 -4.39
C ARG A 172 -10.63 -20.62 -4.44
N LYS A 173 -10.59 -21.27 -5.60
CA LYS A 173 -9.88 -22.56 -5.78
C LYS A 173 -8.37 -22.39 -5.91
N SER A 174 -7.92 -21.20 -6.25
CA SER A 174 -6.51 -20.86 -6.51
C SER A 174 -5.93 -19.87 -5.49
N LEU A 175 -6.68 -19.50 -4.46
CA LEU A 175 -6.18 -18.63 -3.41
C LEU A 175 -5.06 -19.32 -2.61
N PRO A 176 -3.94 -18.65 -2.36
CA PRO A 176 -2.87 -19.19 -1.54
C PRO A 176 -3.21 -19.12 -0.05
N GLY A 177 -2.66 -20.08 0.71
CA GLY A 177 -2.69 -20.07 2.17
C GLY A 177 -4.09 -20.07 2.77
N ASP A 178 -4.31 -19.20 3.74
CA ASP A 178 -5.56 -19.01 4.49
C ASP A 178 -6.43 -17.87 3.96
N LEU A 179 -6.10 -17.34 2.76
CA LEU A 179 -6.86 -16.25 2.15
C LEU A 179 -8.32 -16.66 1.91
N LYS A 180 -9.23 -15.80 2.33
CA LYS A 180 -10.66 -15.94 2.11
C LYS A 180 -11.19 -14.76 1.31
N LEU A 181 -11.86 -15.05 0.21
CA LEU A 181 -12.50 -14.05 -0.63
C LEU A 181 -14.02 -14.20 -0.52
N GLU A 182 -14.70 -13.19 0.01
CA GLU A 182 -16.13 -13.23 0.25
C GLU A 182 -16.89 -12.08 -0.41
N ILE A 183 -18.18 -12.30 -0.66
CA ILE A 183 -19.06 -11.26 -1.18
C ILE A 183 -19.69 -10.56 0.02
N ALA A 184 -19.08 -9.46 0.45
CA ALA A 184 -19.55 -8.70 1.60
C ALA A 184 -20.85 -7.95 1.31
N PHE A 185 -20.99 -7.38 0.09
CA PHE A 185 -22.16 -6.63 -0.31
C PHE A 185 -22.46 -6.83 -1.79
N ASN A 186 -23.73 -6.97 -2.14
CA ASN A 186 -24.20 -7.11 -3.52
C ASN A 186 -25.45 -6.28 -3.77
N ARG A 187 -25.29 -5.15 -4.47
CA ARG A 187 -26.37 -4.24 -4.76
C ARG A 187 -27.45 -4.82 -5.70
N ALA A 188 -27.06 -5.77 -6.56
CA ALA A 188 -27.98 -6.42 -7.49
C ALA A 188 -29.00 -7.37 -6.81
N THR A 189 -28.90 -7.58 -5.50
CA THR A 189 -29.88 -8.38 -4.76
C THR A 189 -31.13 -7.55 -4.37
N TYR A 190 -31.03 -6.23 -4.51
CA TYR A 190 -32.11 -5.27 -4.14
C TYR A 190 -32.79 -4.61 -5.34
N VAL A 191 -32.60 -5.17 -6.53
CA VAL A 191 -33.21 -4.69 -7.79
C VAL A 191 -34.26 -5.75 -8.31
#